data_cad58cb52851f4bbb6c1f6a2faf44a9e
#
_entry.id   cad58cb52851f4bbb6c1f6a2faf44a9e
#
_cell.length_a   1.000
_cell.length_b   1.000
_cell.length_c   1.000
_cell.angle_alpha   90.00
_cell.angle_beta   90.00
_cell.angle_gamma   90.00
#
_symmetry.space_group_name_H-M   'P 1'
#
loop_
_entity.id
_entity.type
_entity.pdbx_description
1 polymer ?
#
loop_
_entity_poly.entity_id
_entity_poly.type
_entity_poly.pdbx_seq_one_letter_code
_entity_poly.pdbx_strand_id
1 'polypeptide(L)'
;YSRVDSDPRIVELQSNWSACMADKGYDYATQDDMYAYFYGSEAGGTWVEGEFQQRVNEVVTWPEPMFDEFAEGDESSGVVVTAVGVGEGEDGEFEYFGPEYDIEELQPLMDEEIAVAVANYECSRDMQDVWEEVYKDVEQQFINENLERLTAFLEQNG
;
A
#
# COMPACT_ATOMS: atom_id res chain seq x y z
N TYR A 1 10.81 14.51 3.26
CA TYR A 1 10.65 13.12 3.73
C TYR A 1 11.92 12.64 4.46
N SER A 2 13.15 12.77 3.90
CA SER A 2 14.39 12.24 4.50
C SER A 2 14.71 12.72 5.94
N ARG A 3 14.22 13.89 6.36
CA ARG A 3 14.43 14.38 7.73
C ARG A 3 13.56 13.67 8.76
N VAL A 4 12.33 13.33 8.39
CA VAL A 4 11.41 12.56 9.22
C VAL A 4 11.94 11.15 9.40
N ASP A 5 12.29 10.48 8.30
CA ASP A 5 12.76 9.09 8.32
C ASP A 5 14.07 8.91 9.11
N SER A 6 14.91 9.97 9.20
CA SER A 6 16.14 9.97 9.97
C SER A 6 15.99 10.47 11.42
N ASP A 7 14.80 10.87 11.84
CA ASP A 7 14.56 11.26 13.23
C ASP A 7 14.76 10.06 14.16
N PRO A 8 15.53 10.19 15.25
CA PRO A 8 15.79 9.08 16.15
C PRO A 8 14.53 8.41 16.72
N ARG A 9 13.45 9.18 16.92
CA ARG A 9 12.15 8.69 17.41
C ARG A 9 11.52 7.74 16.39
N ILE A 10 11.60 8.07 15.10
CA ILE A 10 11.09 7.23 14.01
C ILE A 10 11.93 5.97 13.84
N VAL A 11 13.25 6.09 13.91
CA VAL A 11 14.15 4.92 13.86
C VAL A 11 13.88 3.96 15.02
N GLU A 12 13.67 4.47 16.23
CA GLU A 12 13.32 3.67 17.41
C GLU A 12 11.94 2.99 17.23
N LEU A 13 10.94 3.71 16.73
CA LEU A 13 9.61 3.15 16.44
C LEU A 13 9.66 2.01 15.44
N GLN A 14 10.39 2.16 14.34
CA GLN A 14 10.54 1.12 13.33
C GLN A 14 11.24 -0.12 13.93
N SER A 15 12.26 0.09 14.76
CA SER A 15 12.94 -1.01 15.46
C SER A 15 12.00 -1.76 16.43
N ASN A 16 11.19 -1.02 17.18
CA ASN A 16 10.22 -1.60 18.11
C ASN A 16 9.11 -2.35 17.37
N TRP A 17 8.63 -1.79 16.26
CA TRP A 17 7.65 -2.44 15.40
C TRP A 17 8.20 -3.76 14.84
N SER A 18 9.41 -3.77 14.27
CA SER A 18 10.05 -4.97 13.74
C SER A 18 10.23 -6.05 14.80
N ALA A 19 10.68 -5.67 16.01
CA ALA A 19 10.80 -6.61 17.15
C ALA A 19 9.44 -7.18 17.56
N CYS A 20 8.38 -6.35 17.60
CA CYS A 20 7.03 -6.79 17.91
C CYS A 20 6.48 -7.76 16.86
N MET A 21 6.72 -7.51 15.56
CA MET A 21 6.33 -8.41 14.48
C MET A 21 7.08 -9.75 14.56
N ALA A 22 8.38 -9.71 14.86
CA ALA A 22 9.19 -10.91 15.06
C ALA A 22 8.71 -11.78 16.23
N ASP A 23 8.30 -11.16 17.35
CA ASP A 23 7.71 -11.87 18.50
C ASP A 23 6.38 -12.57 18.14
N LYS A 24 5.68 -12.09 17.10
CA LYS A 24 4.46 -12.70 16.55
C LYS A 24 4.74 -13.72 15.44
N GLY A 25 6.02 -13.92 15.08
CA GLY A 25 6.46 -14.88 14.08
C GLY A 25 6.60 -14.31 12.65
N TYR A 26 6.59 -12.98 12.48
CA TYR A 26 6.73 -12.32 11.20
C TYR A 26 8.05 -11.54 11.13
N ASP A 27 8.96 -11.97 10.24
CA ASP A 27 10.32 -11.40 10.11
C ASP A 27 10.35 -10.33 9.01
N TYR A 28 9.77 -9.15 9.32
CA TYR A 28 9.86 -7.96 8.48
C TYR A 28 10.76 -6.92 9.13
N ALA A 29 11.75 -6.41 8.39
CA ALA A 29 12.65 -5.37 8.90
C ALA A 29 11.95 -4.00 8.97
N THR A 30 11.05 -3.72 8.01
CA THR A 30 10.27 -2.47 7.93
C THR A 30 8.83 -2.76 7.53
N GLN A 31 7.94 -1.77 7.72
CA GLN A 31 6.58 -1.84 7.18
C GLN A 31 6.57 -1.87 5.65
N ASP A 32 7.52 -1.19 5.01
CA ASP A 32 7.65 -1.20 3.55
C ASP A 32 8.00 -2.60 3.03
N ASP A 33 8.85 -3.36 3.75
CA ASP A 33 9.14 -4.76 3.40
C ASP A 33 7.88 -5.64 3.49
N MET A 34 7.07 -5.43 4.53
CA MET A 34 5.79 -6.11 4.67
C MET A 34 4.83 -5.77 3.52
N TYR A 35 4.68 -4.49 3.19
CA TYR A 35 3.85 -4.07 2.06
C TYR A 35 4.37 -4.58 0.72
N ALA A 36 5.68 -4.59 0.53
CA ALA A 36 6.31 -5.15 -0.66
C ALA A 36 6.04 -6.65 -0.81
N TYR A 37 6.04 -7.40 0.28
CA TYR A 37 5.69 -8.82 0.28
C TYR A 37 4.23 -9.05 -0.15
N PHE A 38 3.28 -8.30 0.41
CA PHE A 38 1.85 -8.48 0.11
C PHE A 38 1.45 -7.93 -1.26
N TYR A 39 1.85 -6.70 -1.56
CA TYR A 39 1.31 -5.95 -2.70
C TYR A 39 2.32 -5.69 -3.80
N GLY A 40 3.60 -5.83 -3.52
CA GLY A 40 4.68 -5.48 -4.43
C GLY A 40 5.28 -4.10 -4.18
N SER A 41 6.27 -3.79 -4.97
CA SER A 41 7.02 -2.53 -4.87
C SER A 41 7.56 -2.07 -6.21
N GLU A 42 7.91 -0.80 -6.31
CA GLU A 42 8.62 -0.26 -7.47
C GLU A 42 10.12 -0.55 -7.36
N ALA A 43 10.67 -1.25 -8.33
CA ALA A 43 12.09 -1.53 -8.43
C ALA A 43 12.65 -1.10 -9.80
N GLY A 44 13.56 -0.13 -9.79
CA GLY A 44 14.20 0.35 -11.01
C GLY A 44 13.24 1.00 -12.03
N GLY A 45 12.15 1.61 -11.56
CA GLY A 45 11.13 2.23 -12.40
C GLY A 45 10.11 1.23 -12.98
N THR A 46 10.10 0.00 -12.48
CA THR A 46 9.15 -1.03 -12.88
C THR A 46 8.47 -1.58 -11.63
N TRP A 47 7.15 -1.79 -11.71
CA TRP A 47 6.40 -2.45 -10.65
C TRP A 47 6.75 -3.93 -10.60
N VAL A 48 7.11 -4.41 -9.40
CA VAL A 48 7.33 -5.83 -9.12
C VAL A 48 6.24 -6.29 -8.16
N GLU A 49 5.51 -7.31 -8.57
CA GLU A 49 4.43 -7.90 -7.79
C GLU A 49 4.96 -8.59 -6.54
N GLY A 50 4.25 -8.46 -5.42
CA GLY A 50 4.59 -9.08 -4.14
C GLY A 50 4.49 -10.60 -4.19
N GLU A 51 5.29 -11.27 -3.39
CA GLU A 51 5.30 -12.75 -3.29
C GLU A 51 3.93 -13.30 -2.89
N PHE A 52 3.26 -12.64 -1.94
CA PHE A 52 1.91 -13.02 -1.53
C PHE A 52 0.90 -12.89 -2.69
N GLN A 53 0.94 -11.79 -3.43
CA GLN A 53 0.05 -11.58 -4.56
C GLN A 53 0.28 -12.62 -5.67
N GLN A 54 1.53 -13.03 -5.92
CA GLN A 54 1.82 -14.12 -6.87
C GLN A 54 1.15 -15.43 -6.43
N ARG A 55 1.21 -15.78 -5.12
CA ARG A 55 0.52 -16.97 -4.57
C ARG A 55 -1.00 -16.86 -4.70
N VAL A 56 -1.58 -15.69 -4.51
CA VAL A 56 -3.03 -15.46 -4.75
C VAL A 56 -3.36 -15.68 -6.21
N ASN A 57 -2.55 -15.17 -7.14
CA ASN A 57 -2.78 -15.32 -8.58
C ASN A 57 -2.61 -16.77 -9.08
N GLU A 58 -1.94 -17.64 -8.32
CA GLU A 58 -1.86 -19.08 -8.64
C GLU A 58 -3.19 -19.81 -8.36
N VAL A 59 -4.00 -19.32 -7.39
CA VAL A 59 -5.25 -19.95 -6.97
C VAL A 59 -6.51 -19.21 -7.41
N VAL A 60 -6.35 -17.97 -7.90
CA VAL A 60 -7.44 -17.13 -8.40
C VAL A 60 -7.29 -16.93 -9.90
N THR A 61 -8.28 -17.37 -10.66
CA THR A 61 -8.34 -17.10 -12.09
C THR A 61 -9.17 -15.85 -12.34
N TRP A 62 -8.54 -14.81 -12.83
CA TRP A 62 -9.21 -13.58 -13.21
C TRP A 62 -9.82 -13.73 -14.60
N PRO A 63 -11.07 -13.29 -14.82
CA PRO A 63 -11.63 -13.26 -16.18
C PRO A 63 -10.79 -12.36 -17.08
N GLU A 64 -10.68 -12.72 -18.35
CA GLU A 64 -10.01 -11.84 -19.31
C GLU A 64 -10.69 -10.46 -19.30
N PRO A 65 -9.91 -9.37 -19.29
CA PRO A 65 -10.49 -8.03 -19.31
C PRO A 65 -11.33 -7.85 -20.57
N MET A 66 -12.63 -7.59 -20.40
CA MET A 66 -13.55 -7.32 -21.53
C MET A 66 -13.31 -5.96 -22.23
N PHE A 67 -12.13 -5.36 -22.08
CA PHE A 67 -11.82 -4.01 -22.52
C PHE A 67 -10.87 -3.97 -23.72
N ASP A 68 -11.08 -4.76 -24.76
CA ASP A 68 -10.35 -4.57 -26.02
C ASP A 68 -10.79 -3.31 -26.79
N GLU A 69 -11.88 -2.66 -26.40
CA GLU A 69 -12.50 -1.57 -27.20
C GLU A 69 -12.30 -0.15 -26.62
N PHE A 70 -11.68 0.00 -25.43
CA PHE A 70 -11.43 1.32 -24.81
C PHE A 70 -9.95 1.69 -24.64
N ALA A 71 -9.02 0.92 -25.21
CA ALA A 71 -7.58 1.11 -25.04
C ALA A 71 -6.93 2.09 -26.03
N GLU A 72 -7.70 2.90 -26.76
CA GLU A 72 -7.14 4.02 -27.56
C GLU A 72 -7.26 5.36 -26.77
N GLY A 73 -6.40 5.55 -25.78
CA GLY A 73 -6.29 6.86 -25.13
C GLY A 73 -5.77 6.84 -23.71
N ASP A 74 -4.51 7.08 -23.58
CA ASP A 74 -3.76 7.47 -22.38
C ASP A 74 -3.02 6.36 -21.60
N GLU A 75 -1.73 6.24 -21.93
CA GLU A 75 -0.76 5.33 -21.28
C GLU A 75 -0.39 5.72 -19.82
N SER A 76 -1.16 6.56 -19.13
CA SER A 76 -0.74 7.13 -17.84
C SER A 76 -1.48 6.65 -16.59
N SER A 77 -2.47 5.78 -16.69
CA SER A 77 -3.11 5.26 -15.47
C SER A 77 -3.15 3.74 -15.45
N GLY A 78 -2.10 3.13 -14.89
CA GLY A 78 -2.07 1.72 -14.52
C GLY A 78 -3.01 1.43 -13.34
N VAL A 79 -4.29 1.75 -13.48
CA VAL A 79 -5.32 1.26 -12.57
C VAL A 79 -5.79 -0.05 -13.15
N VAL A 80 -5.27 -1.16 -12.62
CA VAL A 80 -5.92 -2.46 -12.78
C VAL A 80 -7.25 -2.36 -12.00
N VAL A 81 -8.29 -1.95 -12.69
CA VAL A 81 -9.64 -2.09 -12.17
C VAL A 81 -9.95 -3.58 -12.24
N THR A 82 -9.91 -4.24 -11.10
CA THR A 82 -10.56 -5.55 -10.91
C THR A 82 -12.05 -5.32 -11.13
N ALA A 83 -12.47 -5.38 -12.38
CA ALA A 83 -13.84 -5.15 -12.75
C ALA A 83 -14.65 -6.39 -12.35
N VAL A 84 -15.31 -6.30 -11.21
CA VAL A 84 -16.52 -7.07 -11.00
C VAL A 84 -17.54 -6.45 -11.97
N GLY A 85 -17.65 -7.03 -13.16
CA GLY A 85 -18.60 -6.60 -14.18
C GLY A 85 -19.92 -7.30 -13.97
N VAL A 86 -21.01 -6.55 -13.99
CA VAL A 86 -22.35 -7.09 -14.17
C VAL A 86 -22.70 -6.81 -15.63
N GLY A 87 -22.66 -7.82 -16.50
CA GLY A 87 -23.09 -7.74 -17.89
C GLY A 87 -24.53 -8.21 -18.05
N GLU A 88 -25.22 -7.67 -19.05
CA GLU A 88 -26.53 -8.18 -19.48
C GLU A 88 -26.27 -9.34 -20.46
N GLY A 89 -26.58 -10.58 -20.06
CA GLY A 89 -26.56 -11.75 -20.94
C GLY A 89 -27.59 -11.65 -22.05
N GLU A 90 -27.46 -12.48 -23.11
CA GLU A 90 -28.38 -12.51 -24.27
C GLU A 90 -29.86 -12.70 -23.87
N ASP A 91 -30.13 -13.23 -22.69
CA ASP A 91 -31.48 -13.53 -22.18
C ASP A 91 -32.00 -12.43 -21.19
N GLY A 92 -31.26 -11.33 -20.99
CA GLY A 92 -31.64 -10.25 -20.06
C GLY A 92 -31.40 -10.62 -18.59
N GLU A 93 -30.70 -11.72 -18.31
CA GLU A 93 -30.19 -12.07 -16.98
C GLU A 93 -28.84 -11.40 -16.77
N PHE A 94 -28.56 -10.94 -15.55
CA PHE A 94 -27.29 -10.35 -15.20
C PHE A 94 -26.27 -11.48 -14.95
N GLU A 95 -25.27 -11.58 -15.81
CA GLU A 95 -24.12 -12.46 -15.59
C GLU A 95 -23.08 -11.74 -14.71
N TYR A 96 -22.67 -12.44 -13.65
CA TYR A 96 -21.60 -11.99 -12.77
C TYR A 96 -20.26 -12.49 -13.32
N PHE A 97 -19.41 -11.55 -13.73
CA PHE A 97 -18.04 -11.82 -14.13
C PHE A 97 -17.11 -11.47 -12.97
N GLY A 98 -16.85 -12.42 -12.11
CA GLY A 98 -15.90 -12.31 -11.01
C GLY A 98 -14.76 -13.32 -11.15
N PRO A 99 -13.71 -13.20 -10.33
CA PRO A 99 -12.66 -14.19 -10.30
C PRO A 99 -13.21 -15.58 -9.91
N GLU A 100 -12.70 -16.61 -10.57
CA GLU A 100 -12.92 -17.99 -10.19
C GLU A 100 -11.81 -18.44 -9.24
N TYR A 101 -12.19 -19.09 -8.13
CA TYR A 101 -11.24 -19.59 -7.14
C TYR A 101 -11.80 -20.80 -6.41
N ASP A 102 -10.90 -21.67 -5.94
CA ASP A 102 -11.22 -22.69 -4.96
C ASP A 102 -11.07 -22.10 -3.55
N ILE A 103 -12.15 -22.07 -2.80
CA ILE A 103 -12.16 -21.51 -1.45
C ILE A 103 -11.26 -22.29 -0.48
N GLU A 104 -11.07 -23.60 -0.69
CA GLU A 104 -10.20 -24.43 0.16
C GLU A 104 -8.73 -24.07 -0.06
N GLU A 105 -8.34 -23.67 -1.28
CA GLU A 105 -6.99 -23.22 -1.61
C GLU A 105 -6.77 -21.75 -1.24
N LEU A 106 -7.77 -20.89 -1.36
CA LEU A 106 -7.69 -19.47 -1.05
C LEU A 106 -7.73 -19.18 0.47
N GLN A 107 -8.47 -19.98 1.25
CA GLN A 107 -8.68 -19.75 2.69
C GLN A 107 -7.37 -19.61 3.48
N PRO A 108 -6.32 -20.43 3.28
CA PRO A 108 -5.06 -20.28 4.00
C PRO A 108 -4.35 -18.95 3.71
N LEU A 109 -4.48 -18.42 2.48
CA LEU A 109 -3.92 -17.12 2.11
C LEU A 109 -4.68 -15.97 2.78
N MET A 110 -6.01 -16.04 2.81
CA MET A 110 -6.84 -15.07 3.53
C MET A 110 -6.52 -15.07 5.03
N ASP A 111 -6.35 -16.24 5.64
CA ASP A 111 -6.01 -16.37 7.06
C ASP A 111 -4.62 -15.78 7.35
N GLU A 112 -3.64 -15.98 6.45
CA GLU A 112 -2.30 -15.38 6.53
C GLU A 112 -2.37 -13.85 6.47
N GLU A 113 -3.07 -13.28 5.48
CA GLU A 113 -3.22 -11.83 5.32
C GLU A 113 -3.86 -11.20 6.55
N ILE A 114 -4.96 -11.79 7.03
CA ILE A 114 -5.67 -11.32 8.23
C ILE A 114 -4.75 -11.37 9.45
N ALA A 115 -4.01 -12.47 9.64
CA ALA A 115 -3.12 -12.63 10.79
C ALA A 115 -1.99 -11.60 10.79
N VAL A 116 -1.38 -11.33 9.62
CA VAL A 116 -0.34 -10.30 9.49
C VAL A 116 -0.92 -8.90 9.67
N ALA A 117 -2.10 -8.62 9.11
CA ALA A 117 -2.77 -7.33 9.27
C ALA A 117 -3.10 -7.03 10.74
N VAL A 118 -3.59 -8.03 11.49
CA VAL A 118 -3.84 -7.90 12.94
C VAL A 118 -2.53 -7.67 13.71
N ALA A 119 -1.48 -8.44 13.39
CA ALA A 119 -0.18 -8.27 14.01
C ALA A 119 0.39 -6.87 13.77
N ASN A 120 0.35 -6.40 12.51
CA ASN A 120 0.78 -5.06 12.14
C ASN A 120 -0.01 -3.98 12.89
N TYR A 121 -1.33 -4.09 12.96
CA TYR A 121 -2.17 -3.15 13.70
C TYR A 121 -1.78 -3.07 15.18
N GLU A 122 -1.59 -4.21 15.83
CA GLU A 122 -1.22 -4.26 17.24
C GLU A 122 0.19 -3.68 17.49
N CYS A 123 1.14 -3.92 16.58
CA CYS A 123 2.51 -3.44 16.69
C CYS A 123 2.67 -1.95 16.30
N SER A 124 1.77 -1.40 15.49
CA SER A 124 1.82 -0.01 15.01
C SER A 124 0.90 0.95 15.75
N ARG A 125 0.09 0.46 16.70
CA ARG A 125 -0.98 1.24 17.34
C ARG A 125 -0.53 2.59 17.90
N ASP A 126 0.64 2.64 18.51
CA ASP A 126 1.16 3.84 19.16
C ASP A 126 2.10 4.66 18.24
N MET A 127 2.30 4.21 17.00
CA MET A 127 3.22 4.88 16.07
C MET A 127 2.66 6.19 15.52
N GLN A 128 1.34 6.26 15.32
CA GLN A 128 0.67 7.42 14.71
C GLN A 128 0.96 8.71 15.45
N ASP A 129 0.84 8.69 16.77
CA ASP A 129 1.02 9.88 17.62
C ASP A 129 2.45 10.42 17.55
N VAL A 130 3.44 9.53 17.53
CA VAL A 130 4.86 9.91 17.41
C VAL A 130 5.18 10.44 16.00
N TRP A 131 4.63 9.82 14.95
CA TRP A 131 4.75 10.33 13.60
C TRP A 131 4.21 11.75 13.47
N GLU A 132 3.02 12.02 14.01
CA GLU A 132 2.42 13.35 13.99
C GLU A 132 3.28 14.38 14.74
N GLU A 133 3.86 14.01 15.88
CA GLU A 133 4.76 14.89 16.63
C GLU A 133 6.02 15.21 15.83
N VAL A 134 6.67 14.19 15.25
CA VAL A 134 7.88 14.38 14.43
C VAL A 134 7.60 15.22 13.20
N TYR A 135 6.48 14.99 12.50
CA TYR A 135 6.08 15.82 11.37
C TYR A 135 5.92 17.29 11.73
N LYS A 136 5.25 17.59 12.85
CA LYS A 136 5.07 18.96 13.33
C LYS A 136 6.41 19.62 13.66
N ASP A 137 7.32 18.90 14.30
CA ASP A 137 8.65 19.41 14.65
C ASP A 137 9.48 19.71 13.40
N VAL A 138 9.51 18.79 12.43
CA VAL A 138 10.24 18.95 11.16
C VAL A 138 9.65 20.07 10.32
N GLU A 139 8.31 20.18 10.25
CA GLU A 139 7.63 21.28 9.56
C GLU A 139 7.96 22.63 10.19
N GLN A 140 7.90 22.74 11.52
CA GLN A 140 8.22 23.96 12.23
C GLN A 140 9.70 24.37 12.04
N GLN A 141 10.59 23.39 12.06
CA GLN A 141 11.99 23.62 11.78
C GLN A 141 12.19 24.14 10.34
N PHE A 142 11.54 23.52 9.35
CA PHE A 142 11.60 23.96 7.96
C PHE A 142 11.08 25.40 7.79
N ILE A 143 9.96 25.75 8.42
CA ILE A 143 9.40 27.10 8.40
C ILE A 143 10.41 28.10 8.97
N ASN A 144 11.00 27.79 10.14
CA ASN A 144 11.97 28.67 10.79
C ASN A 144 13.24 28.88 9.93
N GLU A 145 13.75 27.81 9.32
CA GLU A 145 14.92 27.86 8.43
C GLU A 145 14.67 28.64 7.13
N ASN A 146 13.42 28.72 6.67
CA ASN A 146 13.03 29.35 5.40
C ASN A 146 12.15 30.61 5.57
N LEU A 147 12.02 31.15 6.76
CA LEU A 147 11.06 32.20 7.09
C LEU A 147 11.17 33.43 6.17
N GLU A 148 12.38 33.91 5.95
CA GLU A 148 12.65 35.09 5.09
C GLU A 148 12.21 34.83 3.64
N ARG A 149 12.52 33.63 3.12
CA ARG A 149 12.16 33.22 1.75
C ARG A 149 10.65 33.06 1.59
N LEU A 150 9.98 32.47 2.58
CA LEU A 150 8.53 32.29 2.59
C LEU A 150 7.81 33.65 2.68
N THR A 151 8.31 34.57 3.52
CA THR A 151 7.77 35.93 3.63
C THR A 151 7.90 36.70 2.31
N ALA A 152 9.10 36.66 1.69
CA ALA A 152 9.30 37.30 0.40
C ALA A 152 8.41 36.75 -0.72
N PHE A 153 8.15 35.44 -0.71
CA PHE A 153 7.23 34.81 -1.66
C PHE A 153 5.78 35.27 -1.46
N LEU A 154 5.32 35.40 -0.22
CA LEU A 154 3.97 35.90 0.11
C LEU A 154 3.80 37.37 -0.30
N GLU A 155 4.82 38.21 -0.07
CA GLU A 155 4.79 39.64 -0.47
C GLU A 155 4.73 39.83 -2.00
N GLN A 156 5.31 38.90 -2.77
CA GLN A 156 5.30 38.97 -4.25
C GLN A 156 4.00 38.44 -4.88
N ASN A 157 3.23 37.60 -4.17
CA ASN A 157 2.08 36.89 -4.72
C ASN A 157 0.75 37.18 -3.97
N GLY A 158 0.76 38.02 -2.96
CA GLY A 158 -0.42 38.49 -2.22
C GLY A 158 -0.73 39.93 -2.58
#